data_d3f5f78e521d9d79dba85837dd8c420d
#
_entry.id   d3f5f78e521d9d79dba85837dd8c420d
#
_cell.length_a   1.000
_cell.length_b   1.000
_cell.length_c   1.000
_cell.angle_alpha   90.00
_cell.angle_beta   90.00
_cell.angle_gamma   90.00
#
_symmetry.space_group_name_H-M   'P 1'
#
loop_
_entity.id
_entity.type
_entity.pdbx_description
1 polymer ?
#
loop_
_entity_poly.entity_id
_entity_poly.type
_entity_poly.pdbx_seq_one_letter_code
_entity_poly.pdbx_strand_id
1 'polypeptide(L)'
;AALIASATSLKLPLSTTYVTFMVAMGSSLADGAWDRESAVYRISGVLTVISGWFMTAFTAFTACGLICMLFISWGEALQLIMMVLALIVVIRTNFFVKEEDETPDHERIDRGDKASIRDLLTESVNDNLNATLTLYAQGLQAFLDEDDQKLRELKGDAAQLFDFITMRRGEYYNMALEGGGSRSDRDARNFYYRAFTSMKEVSHSLRDQIGVAQNYVANSHSPFTGRMRDNIKTLSKRLIMIRDNFVPANCTQALELIDEAQRDFMTQIGEEKISLRKSELYLGYLLFAREVLNRYMMVKLLQSELEAG
;
A
#
# COMPACT_ATOMS: atom_id res chain seq x y z
N ALA A 1 13.00 -28.82 16.52
CA ALA A 1 12.41 -30.19 16.48
C ALA A 1 12.57 -30.89 17.84
N ALA A 2 13.80 -31.04 18.37
CA ALA A 2 14.05 -31.77 19.63
C ALA A 2 13.27 -31.20 20.84
N LEU A 3 13.24 -29.88 21.00
CA LEU A 3 12.53 -29.21 22.11
C LEU A 3 11.02 -29.45 22.05
N ILE A 4 10.43 -29.44 20.87
CA ILE A 4 9.00 -29.72 20.65
C ILE A 4 8.73 -31.20 20.97
N ALA A 5 9.57 -32.11 20.48
CA ALA A 5 9.43 -33.55 20.74
C ALA A 5 9.54 -33.86 22.24
N SER A 6 10.50 -33.27 22.94
CA SER A 6 10.66 -33.45 24.41
C SER A 6 9.47 -32.89 25.18
N ALA A 7 8.97 -31.72 24.81
CA ALA A 7 7.83 -31.13 25.47
C ALA A 7 6.55 -31.95 25.24
N THR A 8 6.36 -32.46 24.01
CA THR A 8 5.21 -33.31 23.67
C THR A 8 5.26 -34.63 24.44
N SER A 9 6.46 -35.24 24.59
CA SER A 9 6.64 -36.47 25.36
C SER A 9 6.33 -36.28 26.86
N LEU A 10 6.61 -35.07 27.37
CA LEU A 10 6.32 -34.67 28.75
C LEU A 10 4.90 -34.13 28.94
N LYS A 11 4.06 -34.15 27.89
CA LYS A 11 2.68 -33.62 27.88
C LYS A 11 2.60 -32.13 28.29
N LEU A 12 3.65 -31.34 28.02
CA LEU A 12 3.66 -29.94 28.33
C LEU A 12 2.88 -29.16 27.21
N PRO A 13 2.02 -28.19 27.59
CA PRO A 13 1.27 -27.41 26.64
C PRO A 13 2.19 -26.34 25.95
N LEU A 14 2.91 -26.77 24.93
CA LEU A 14 3.77 -25.89 24.13
C LEU A 14 3.09 -25.50 22.80
N SER A 15 2.99 -24.21 22.58
CA SER A 15 2.57 -23.68 21.26
C SER A 15 3.70 -23.85 20.25
N THR A 16 3.48 -24.62 19.19
CA THR A 16 4.43 -24.79 18.09
C THR A 16 4.76 -23.47 17.41
N THR A 17 3.77 -22.58 17.27
CA THR A 17 3.93 -21.24 16.69
C THR A 17 4.89 -20.39 17.52
N TYR A 18 4.75 -20.41 18.84
CA TYR A 18 5.65 -19.69 19.76
C TYR A 18 7.09 -20.18 19.64
N VAL A 19 7.27 -21.50 19.68
CA VAL A 19 8.62 -22.11 19.59
C VAL A 19 9.27 -21.81 18.25
N THR A 20 8.53 -21.93 17.15
CA THR A 20 9.04 -21.64 15.79
C THR A 20 9.44 -20.18 15.66
N PHE A 21 8.61 -19.26 16.16
CA PHE A 21 8.91 -17.82 16.15
C PHE A 21 10.17 -17.50 16.95
N MET A 22 10.31 -18.05 18.18
CA MET A 22 11.47 -17.80 19.03
C MET A 22 12.75 -18.40 18.47
N VAL A 23 12.67 -19.56 17.81
CA VAL A 23 13.81 -20.18 17.13
C VAL A 23 14.24 -19.36 15.91
N ALA A 24 13.28 -18.90 15.10
CA ALA A 24 13.57 -18.05 13.95
C ALA A 24 14.22 -16.71 14.35
N MET A 25 13.74 -16.10 15.44
CA MET A 25 14.34 -14.87 15.97
C MET A 25 15.72 -15.12 16.59
N GLY A 26 15.88 -16.21 17.32
CA GLY A 26 17.16 -16.60 17.93
C GLY A 26 18.23 -16.95 16.88
N SER A 27 17.87 -17.66 15.82
CA SER A 27 18.80 -17.96 14.73
C SER A 27 19.21 -16.69 13.97
N SER A 28 18.28 -15.80 13.70
CA SER A 28 18.56 -14.51 13.06
C SER A 28 19.50 -13.62 13.91
N LEU A 29 19.39 -13.71 15.24
CA LEU A 29 20.28 -13.03 16.16
C LEU A 29 21.69 -13.66 16.16
N ALA A 30 21.76 -14.99 16.13
CA ALA A 30 23.02 -15.74 16.11
C ALA A 30 23.82 -15.54 14.82
N ASP A 31 23.13 -15.40 13.70
CA ASP A 31 23.73 -15.17 12.37
C ASP A 31 24.32 -13.75 12.18
N GLY A 32 24.19 -12.89 13.20
CA GLY A 32 24.68 -11.51 13.12
C GLY A 32 23.99 -10.69 12.01
N ALA A 33 22.83 -11.14 11.52
CA ALA A 33 22.05 -10.49 10.48
C ALA A 33 21.43 -9.14 10.92
N TRP A 34 21.76 -8.70 12.13
CA TRP A 34 21.23 -7.49 12.74
C TRP A 34 22.31 -6.42 12.74
N ASP A 35 22.21 -5.51 11.79
CA ASP A 35 23.02 -4.30 11.82
C ASP A 35 22.58 -3.40 12.98
N ARG A 36 23.50 -2.62 13.53
CA ARG A 36 23.33 -1.90 14.82
C ARG A 36 22.09 -1.01 14.88
N GLU A 37 21.66 -0.44 13.74
CA GLU A 37 20.43 0.37 13.67
C GLU A 37 19.16 -0.48 13.49
N SER A 38 19.25 -1.62 12.82
CA SER A 38 18.10 -2.51 12.60
C SER A 38 17.77 -3.37 13.82
N ALA A 39 18.73 -3.59 14.72
CA ALA A 39 18.54 -4.40 15.94
C ALA A 39 17.48 -3.80 16.86
N VAL A 40 17.45 -2.48 17.04
CA VAL A 40 16.48 -1.80 17.92
C VAL A 40 15.06 -1.99 17.40
N TYR A 41 14.84 -1.84 16.10
CA TYR A 41 13.52 -2.00 15.49
C TYR A 41 13.03 -3.44 15.52
N ARG A 42 13.92 -4.42 15.34
CA ARG A 42 13.57 -5.84 15.41
C ARG A 42 13.31 -6.31 16.82
N ILE A 43 14.08 -5.87 17.81
CA ILE A 43 13.81 -6.15 19.22
C ILE A 43 12.47 -5.55 19.63
N SER A 44 12.17 -4.32 19.22
CA SER A 44 10.87 -3.68 19.44
C SER A 44 9.74 -4.50 18.79
N GLY A 45 9.93 -4.99 17.55
CA GLY A 45 8.97 -5.86 16.86
C GLY A 45 8.73 -7.18 17.62
N VAL A 46 9.77 -7.82 18.10
CA VAL A 46 9.66 -9.05 18.91
C VAL A 46 8.92 -8.79 20.22
N LEU A 47 9.25 -7.70 20.92
CA LEU A 47 8.56 -7.31 22.16
C LEU A 47 7.09 -6.98 21.91
N THR A 48 6.77 -6.33 20.79
CA THR A 48 5.38 -6.03 20.38
C THR A 48 4.58 -7.32 20.16
N VAL A 49 5.14 -8.30 19.47
CA VAL A 49 4.49 -9.60 19.25
C VAL A 49 4.27 -10.35 20.58
N ILE A 50 5.30 -10.42 21.44
CA ILE A 50 5.20 -11.06 22.75
C ILE A 50 4.16 -10.34 23.62
N SER A 51 4.19 -8.99 23.65
CA SER A 51 3.21 -8.19 24.39
C SER A 51 1.80 -8.42 23.85
N GLY A 52 1.63 -8.53 22.53
CA GLY A 52 0.36 -8.85 21.88
C GLY A 52 -0.20 -10.20 22.35
N TRP A 53 0.62 -11.21 22.45
CA TRP A 53 0.19 -12.53 22.98
C TRP A 53 -0.23 -12.46 24.45
N PHE A 54 0.53 -11.74 25.28
CA PHE A 54 0.13 -11.53 26.68
C PHE A 54 -1.18 -10.75 26.79
N MET A 55 -1.33 -9.70 26.00
CA MET A 55 -2.56 -8.88 26.02
C MET A 55 -3.77 -9.68 25.53
N THR A 56 -3.63 -10.49 24.49
CA THR A 56 -4.73 -11.36 24.03
C THR A 56 -5.11 -12.41 25.06
N ALA A 57 -4.13 -13.06 25.69
CA ALA A 57 -4.40 -14.01 26.75
C ALA A 57 -5.06 -13.35 27.96
N PHE A 58 -4.57 -12.19 28.39
CA PHE A 58 -5.11 -11.44 29.52
C PHE A 58 -6.55 -10.95 29.25
N THR A 59 -6.81 -10.39 28.06
CA THR A 59 -8.16 -9.94 27.67
C THR A 59 -9.13 -11.12 27.58
N ALA A 60 -8.72 -12.24 27.00
CA ALA A 60 -9.53 -13.44 26.92
C ALA A 60 -9.87 -14.00 28.30
N PHE A 61 -8.87 -14.08 29.20
CA PHE A 61 -9.05 -14.52 30.57
C PHE A 61 -10.00 -13.61 31.35
N THR A 62 -9.81 -12.29 31.25
CA THR A 62 -10.65 -11.29 31.90
C THR A 62 -12.09 -11.36 31.40
N ALA A 63 -12.28 -11.41 30.06
CA ALA A 63 -13.60 -11.53 29.46
C ALA A 63 -14.31 -12.81 29.89
N CYS A 64 -13.61 -13.94 29.87
CA CYS A 64 -14.14 -15.22 30.32
C CYS A 64 -14.53 -15.17 31.81
N GLY A 65 -13.67 -14.60 32.66
CA GLY A 65 -13.95 -14.43 34.10
C GLY A 65 -15.19 -13.58 34.37
N LEU A 66 -15.33 -12.47 33.64
CA LEU A 66 -16.50 -11.60 33.76
C LEU A 66 -17.79 -12.32 33.31
N ILE A 67 -17.75 -13.07 32.21
CA ILE A 67 -18.88 -13.85 31.72
C ILE A 67 -19.26 -14.96 32.73
N CYS A 68 -18.28 -15.68 33.29
CA CYS A 68 -18.51 -16.66 34.33
C CYS A 68 -19.15 -16.03 35.59
N MET A 69 -18.68 -14.85 35.99
CA MET A 69 -19.24 -14.14 37.14
C MET A 69 -20.70 -13.73 36.91
N LEU A 70 -21.02 -13.27 35.69
CA LEU A 70 -22.39 -12.97 35.27
C LEU A 70 -23.28 -14.23 35.31
N PHE A 71 -22.80 -15.36 34.83
CA PHE A 71 -23.56 -16.62 34.84
C PHE A 71 -23.87 -17.11 36.26
N ILE A 72 -22.91 -16.98 37.18
CA ILE A 72 -23.11 -17.33 38.58
C ILE A 72 -24.14 -16.39 39.25
N SER A 73 -24.11 -15.11 38.92
CA SER A 73 -24.96 -14.11 39.55
C SER A 73 -26.43 -14.13 39.09
N TRP A 74 -26.68 -14.47 37.82
CA TRP A 74 -27.99 -14.33 37.18
C TRP A 74 -28.66 -15.63 36.78
N GLY A 75 -28.02 -16.78 37.05
CA GLY A 75 -28.59 -18.11 36.89
C GLY A 75 -28.85 -18.59 35.46
N GLU A 76 -29.62 -19.67 35.32
CA GLU A 76 -29.86 -20.40 34.06
C GLU A 76 -30.52 -19.56 32.94
N ALA A 77 -31.33 -18.58 33.29
CA ALA A 77 -32.03 -17.74 32.31
C ALA A 77 -31.03 -16.89 31.48
N LEU A 78 -29.97 -16.36 32.11
CA LEU A 78 -28.94 -15.58 31.40
C LEU A 78 -28.09 -16.47 30.49
N GLN A 79 -27.81 -17.72 30.92
CA GLN A 79 -27.07 -18.69 30.10
C GLN A 79 -27.81 -18.98 28.79
N LEU A 80 -29.12 -19.19 28.83
CA LEU A 80 -29.96 -19.39 27.65
C LEU A 80 -29.96 -18.17 26.73
N ILE A 81 -30.11 -16.97 27.28
CA ILE A 81 -30.10 -15.73 26.49
C ILE A 81 -28.72 -15.54 25.78
N MET A 82 -27.61 -15.76 26.50
CA MET A 82 -26.28 -15.63 25.93
C MET A 82 -25.99 -16.70 24.86
N MET A 83 -26.49 -17.94 25.07
CA MET A 83 -26.39 -19.00 24.07
C MET A 83 -27.13 -18.66 22.78
N VAL A 84 -28.36 -18.12 22.90
CA VAL A 84 -29.13 -17.66 21.74
C VAL A 84 -28.47 -16.47 21.05
N LEU A 85 -27.91 -15.52 21.82
CA LEU A 85 -27.18 -14.38 21.27
C LEU A 85 -25.92 -14.85 20.53
N ALA A 86 -25.16 -15.76 21.09
CA ALA A 86 -23.98 -16.34 20.46
C ALA A 86 -24.35 -17.07 19.16
N LEU A 87 -25.46 -17.83 19.16
CA LEU A 87 -25.96 -18.53 17.99
C LEU A 87 -26.37 -17.52 16.89
N ILE A 88 -27.05 -16.43 17.25
CA ILE A 88 -27.40 -15.35 16.32
C ILE A 88 -26.15 -14.69 15.73
N VAL A 89 -25.13 -14.41 16.55
CA VAL A 89 -23.86 -13.84 16.08
C VAL A 89 -23.16 -14.79 15.12
N VAL A 90 -23.09 -16.09 15.45
CA VAL A 90 -22.47 -17.10 14.57
C VAL A 90 -23.24 -17.25 13.26
N ILE A 91 -24.57 -17.30 13.31
CA ILE A 91 -25.39 -17.34 12.10
C ILE A 91 -25.18 -16.07 11.28
N ARG A 92 -25.22 -14.90 11.92
CA ARG A 92 -24.99 -13.63 11.24
C ARG A 92 -23.60 -13.57 10.61
N THR A 93 -22.55 -14.02 11.31
CA THR A 93 -21.18 -13.98 10.80
C THR A 93 -20.94 -15.00 9.68
N ASN A 94 -21.54 -16.20 9.76
CA ASN A 94 -21.35 -17.21 8.73
C ASN A 94 -22.33 -17.10 7.54
N PHE A 95 -23.52 -16.55 7.76
CA PHE A 95 -24.55 -16.43 6.71
C PHE A 95 -24.70 -15.00 6.15
N PHE A 96 -24.32 -13.97 6.92
CA PHE A 96 -24.39 -12.57 6.50
C PHE A 96 -23.04 -11.90 6.29
N VAL A 97 -21.94 -12.47 6.77
CA VAL A 97 -20.63 -12.25 6.15
C VAL A 97 -20.57 -13.22 4.96
N LYS A 98 -21.36 -12.93 3.95
CA LYS A 98 -20.94 -13.16 2.58
C LYS A 98 -19.53 -12.63 2.51
N GLU A 99 -18.58 -13.43 2.04
CA GLU A 99 -17.30 -12.89 1.57
C GLU A 99 -17.63 -11.57 0.89
N GLU A 100 -17.13 -10.46 1.42
CA GLU A 100 -17.05 -9.21 0.70
C GLU A 100 -16.02 -9.38 -0.43
N ASP A 101 -16.32 -10.27 -1.36
CA ASP A 101 -16.27 -9.97 -2.77
C ASP A 101 -17.52 -9.13 -3.11
N GLU A 102 -18.01 -8.34 -2.16
CA GLU A 102 -18.87 -7.23 -2.46
C GLU A 102 -18.01 -6.15 -3.09
N THR A 103 -17.81 -6.31 -4.41
CA THR A 103 -17.95 -5.13 -5.25
C THR A 103 -19.19 -4.40 -4.72
N PRO A 104 -19.04 -3.18 -4.14
CA PRO A 104 -20.20 -2.38 -3.80
C PRO A 104 -21.11 -2.41 -5.02
N ASP A 105 -22.39 -2.53 -4.78
CA ASP A 105 -23.43 -2.44 -5.79
C ASP A 105 -23.44 -1.01 -6.34
N HIS A 106 -22.30 -0.64 -6.97
CA HIS A 106 -22.22 0.47 -7.87
C HIS A 106 -23.01 0.01 -9.07
N GLU A 107 -24.24 0.54 -9.15
CA GLU A 107 -25.06 0.57 -10.33
C GLU A 107 -24.64 -0.52 -11.31
N ARG A 108 -25.31 -1.68 -11.27
CA ARG A 108 -25.22 -2.66 -12.35
C ARG A 108 -25.44 -1.84 -13.61
N ILE A 109 -24.33 -1.39 -14.19
CA ILE A 109 -24.35 -0.77 -15.51
C ILE A 109 -25.05 -1.79 -16.38
N ASP A 110 -26.25 -1.44 -16.76
CA ASP A 110 -27.13 -2.27 -17.55
C ASP A 110 -26.29 -2.79 -18.72
N ARG A 111 -26.14 -4.11 -18.85
CA ARG A 111 -25.25 -4.80 -19.81
C ARG A 111 -25.57 -4.47 -21.27
N GLY A 112 -26.23 -3.34 -21.53
CA GLY A 112 -26.77 -2.95 -22.82
C GLY A 112 -25.77 -2.41 -23.82
N ASP A 113 -24.64 -1.81 -23.40
CA ASP A 113 -23.71 -1.20 -24.34
C ASP A 113 -22.24 -1.40 -23.95
N LYS A 114 -21.58 -2.37 -24.60
CA LYS A 114 -20.15 -2.65 -24.40
C LYS A 114 -19.25 -1.45 -24.70
N ALA A 115 -19.65 -0.58 -25.60
CA ALA A 115 -18.92 0.64 -25.94
C ALA A 115 -18.91 1.60 -24.74
N SER A 116 -20.05 1.79 -24.09
CA SER A 116 -20.17 2.65 -22.91
C SER A 116 -19.30 2.20 -21.75
N ILE A 117 -19.16 0.88 -21.51
CA ILE A 117 -18.30 0.34 -20.46
C ILE A 117 -16.81 0.58 -20.78
N ARG A 118 -16.40 0.42 -22.03
CA ARG A 118 -15.03 0.70 -22.47
C ARG A 118 -14.67 2.16 -22.24
N ASP A 119 -15.55 3.07 -22.62
CA ASP A 119 -15.33 4.51 -22.47
C ASP A 119 -15.20 4.90 -20.99
N LEU A 120 -16.11 4.39 -20.14
CA LEU A 120 -16.07 4.61 -18.70
C LEU A 120 -14.79 4.07 -18.03
N LEU A 121 -14.33 2.89 -18.43
CA LEU A 121 -13.09 2.34 -17.88
C LEU A 121 -11.85 3.10 -18.38
N THR A 122 -11.85 3.54 -19.64
CA THR A 122 -10.77 4.34 -20.20
C THR A 122 -10.69 5.71 -19.53
N GLU A 123 -11.83 6.37 -19.29
CA GLU A 123 -11.94 7.60 -18.52
C GLU A 123 -11.42 7.38 -17.08
N SER A 124 -11.86 6.31 -16.42
CA SER A 124 -11.40 5.93 -15.08
C SER A 124 -9.87 5.70 -15.02
N VAL A 125 -9.27 5.11 -16.06
CA VAL A 125 -7.79 4.98 -16.15
C VAL A 125 -7.14 6.35 -16.15
N ASN A 126 -7.65 7.26 -16.97
CA ASN A 126 -7.11 8.62 -17.08
C ASN A 126 -7.23 9.39 -15.75
N ASP A 127 -8.39 9.30 -15.09
CA ASP A 127 -8.63 9.97 -13.82
C ASP A 127 -7.72 9.46 -12.72
N ASN A 128 -7.56 8.13 -12.62
CA ASN A 128 -6.67 7.53 -11.63
C ASN A 128 -5.20 7.86 -11.86
N LEU A 129 -4.75 7.90 -13.11
CA LEU A 129 -3.39 8.32 -13.46
C LEU A 129 -3.16 9.79 -13.14
N ASN A 130 -4.11 10.65 -13.46
CA ASN A 130 -4.05 12.09 -13.17
C ASN A 130 -4.10 12.36 -11.66
N ALA A 131 -4.94 11.62 -10.92
CA ALA A 131 -4.98 11.67 -9.46
C ALA A 131 -3.64 11.28 -8.84
N THR A 132 -3.00 10.21 -9.36
CA THR A 132 -1.67 9.77 -8.92
C THR A 132 -0.61 10.86 -9.09
N LEU A 133 -0.54 11.49 -10.29
CA LEU A 133 0.40 12.58 -10.54
C LEU A 133 0.13 13.79 -9.64
N THR A 134 -1.14 14.12 -9.42
CA THR A 134 -1.57 15.22 -8.56
C THR A 134 -1.15 14.99 -7.12
N LEU A 135 -1.49 13.84 -6.55
CA LEU A 135 -1.15 13.48 -5.17
C LEU A 135 0.36 13.44 -4.97
N TYR A 136 1.10 12.91 -5.96
CA TYR A 136 2.54 12.87 -5.88
C TYR A 136 3.17 14.28 -5.90
N ALA A 137 2.75 15.13 -6.83
CA ALA A 137 3.23 16.51 -6.91
C ALA A 137 2.90 17.32 -5.65
N GLN A 138 1.69 17.14 -5.10
CA GLN A 138 1.29 17.77 -3.84
C GLN A 138 2.09 17.23 -2.65
N GLY A 139 2.37 15.92 -2.61
CA GLY A 139 3.21 15.29 -1.60
C GLY A 139 4.63 15.85 -1.60
N LEU A 140 5.24 16.02 -2.79
CA LEU A 140 6.55 16.65 -2.93
C LEU A 140 6.53 18.10 -2.43
N GLN A 141 5.48 18.87 -2.76
CA GLN A 141 5.35 20.26 -2.32
C GLN A 141 5.16 20.35 -0.80
N ALA A 142 4.23 19.56 -0.23
CA ALA A 142 3.98 19.52 1.20
C ALA A 142 5.25 19.11 1.99
N PHE A 143 6.05 18.19 1.44
CA PHE A 143 7.35 17.83 2.01
C PHE A 143 8.33 19.01 2.00
N LEU A 144 8.43 19.76 0.90
CA LEU A 144 9.30 20.93 0.81
C LEU A 144 8.88 22.08 1.73
N ASP A 145 7.58 22.15 2.04
CA ASP A 145 6.99 23.14 2.95
C ASP A 145 6.97 22.64 4.41
N GLU A 146 7.45 21.41 4.66
CA GLU A 146 7.51 20.76 5.98
C GLU A 146 6.12 20.66 6.65
N ASP A 147 5.05 20.55 5.85
CA ASP A 147 3.66 20.49 6.32
C ASP A 147 3.25 19.05 6.65
N ASP A 148 3.45 18.65 7.93
CA ASP A 148 3.07 17.33 8.45
C ASP A 148 1.57 17.07 8.36
N GLN A 149 0.72 18.09 8.59
CA GLN A 149 -0.73 17.93 8.51
C GLN A 149 -1.16 17.60 7.08
N LYS A 150 -0.65 18.34 6.10
CA LYS A 150 -0.96 18.11 4.69
C LYS A 150 -0.47 16.75 4.20
N LEU A 151 0.72 16.32 4.65
CA LEU A 151 1.23 14.97 4.33
C LEU A 151 0.36 13.86 4.91
N ARG A 152 -0.23 14.03 6.09
CA ARG A 152 -1.20 13.06 6.67
C ARG A 152 -2.49 12.99 5.85
N GLU A 153 -3.03 14.13 5.44
CA GLU A 153 -4.21 14.19 4.56
C GLU A 153 -3.92 13.46 3.24
N LEU A 154 -2.83 13.82 2.56
CA LEU A 154 -2.44 13.20 1.28
C LEU A 154 -2.17 11.70 1.38
N LYS A 155 -1.66 11.23 2.53
CA LYS A 155 -1.50 9.79 2.79
C LYS A 155 -2.86 9.09 2.86
N GLY A 156 -3.87 9.72 3.46
CA GLY A 156 -5.24 9.25 3.47
C GLY A 156 -5.84 9.18 2.06
N ASP A 157 -5.66 10.27 1.28
CA ASP A 157 -6.14 10.35 -0.10
C ASP A 157 -5.47 9.27 -1.00
N ALA A 158 -4.17 9.04 -0.82
CA ALA A 158 -3.45 8.00 -1.55
C ALA A 158 -3.91 6.57 -1.16
N ALA A 159 -4.29 6.34 0.10
CA ALA A 159 -4.88 5.08 0.53
C ALA A 159 -6.27 4.88 -0.09
N GLN A 160 -7.11 5.91 -0.10
CA GLN A 160 -8.42 5.86 -0.75
C GLN A 160 -8.30 5.60 -2.26
N LEU A 161 -7.34 6.23 -2.94
CA LEU A 161 -7.08 5.96 -4.36
C LEU A 161 -6.69 4.51 -4.61
N PHE A 162 -5.81 3.94 -3.78
CA PHE A 162 -5.42 2.54 -3.87
C PHE A 162 -6.60 1.59 -3.65
N ASP A 163 -7.43 1.84 -2.63
CA ASP A 163 -8.61 1.05 -2.32
C ASP A 163 -9.63 1.13 -3.47
N PHE A 164 -9.90 2.32 -3.99
CA PHE A 164 -10.77 2.53 -5.15
C PHE A 164 -10.31 1.74 -6.38
N ILE A 165 -9.02 1.80 -6.73
CA ILE A 165 -8.46 1.04 -7.86
C ILE A 165 -8.61 -0.47 -7.61
N THR A 166 -8.34 -0.92 -6.38
CA THR A 166 -8.38 -2.35 -6.03
C THR A 166 -9.81 -2.91 -6.06
N MET A 167 -10.80 -2.13 -5.61
CA MET A 167 -12.22 -2.52 -5.66
C MET A 167 -12.69 -2.78 -7.09
N ARG A 168 -12.23 -2.01 -8.06
CA ARG A 168 -12.61 -2.14 -9.48
C ARG A 168 -11.84 -3.21 -10.25
N ARG A 169 -11.04 -4.01 -9.56
CA ARG A 169 -10.24 -5.09 -10.16
C ARG A 169 -11.05 -5.99 -11.09
N GLY A 170 -12.24 -6.42 -10.62
CA GLY A 170 -13.10 -7.33 -11.38
C GLY A 170 -13.54 -6.76 -12.72
N GLU A 171 -13.84 -5.47 -12.80
CA GLU A 171 -14.27 -4.78 -14.02
C GLU A 171 -13.15 -4.80 -15.08
N TYR A 172 -11.91 -4.42 -14.68
CA TYR A 172 -10.76 -4.42 -15.56
C TYR A 172 -10.39 -5.83 -16.05
N TYR A 173 -10.43 -6.84 -15.18
CA TYR A 173 -10.15 -8.22 -15.57
C TYR A 173 -11.22 -8.79 -16.46
N ASN A 174 -12.50 -8.53 -16.23
CA ASN A 174 -13.59 -8.97 -17.08
C ASN A 174 -13.44 -8.39 -18.50
N MET A 175 -13.14 -7.10 -18.62
CA MET A 175 -12.87 -6.47 -19.93
C MET A 175 -11.65 -7.05 -20.61
N ALA A 176 -10.62 -7.44 -19.86
CA ALA A 176 -9.45 -8.11 -20.40
C ALA A 176 -9.74 -9.56 -20.83
N LEU A 177 -10.72 -10.25 -20.23
CA LEU A 177 -11.03 -11.66 -20.53
C LEU A 177 -12.12 -11.83 -21.58
N GLU A 178 -13.05 -10.87 -21.72
CA GLU A 178 -14.21 -10.98 -22.63
C GLU A 178 -13.89 -10.82 -24.12
N GLY A 179 -12.64 -10.55 -24.48
CA GLY A 179 -12.22 -10.36 -25.86
C GLY A 179 -12.20 -11.66 -26.67
N GLY A 180 -12.76 -11.65 -27.89
CA GLY A 180 -12.62 -12.68 -28.90
C GLY A 180 -11.19 -12.80 -29.45
N GLY A 181 -11.02 -13.49 -30.59
CA GLY A 181 -9.72 -13.70 -31.23
C GLY A 181 -9.24 -12.55 -32.12
N SER A 182 -9.98 -11.43 -32.24
CA SER A 182 -9.62 -10.33 -33.11
C SER A 182 -8.38 -9.58 -32.64
N ARG A 183 -7.77 -8.78 -33.48
CA ARG A 183 -6.62 -7.94 -33.15
C ARG A 183 -7.02 -6.89 -32.11
N SER A 184 -8.15 -6.20 -32.34
CA SER A 184 -8.69 -5.19 -31.44
C SER A 184 -8.97 -5.73 -30.04
N ASP A 185 -9.45 -6.97 -29.92
CA ASP A 185 -9.69 -7.62 -28.62
C ASP A 185 -8.39 -7.92 -27.86
N ARG A 186 -7.30 -8.25 -28.57
CA ARG A 186 -5.99 -8.46 -27.95
C ARG A 186 -5.39 -7.16 -27.44
N ASP A 187 -5.54 -6.08 -28.19
CA ASP A 187 -5.03 -4.76 -27.82
C ASP A 187 -5.80 -4.21 -26.64
N ALA A 188 -7.12 -4.38 -26.58
CA ALA A 188 -7.96 -4.04 -25.44
C ALA A 188 -7.55 -4.83 -24.18
N ARG A 189 -7.35 -6.16 -24.29
CA ARG A 189 -6.87 -6.98 -23.17
C ARG A 189 -5.54 -6.49 -22.62
N ASN A 190 -4.59 -6.21 -23.50
CA ASN A 190 -3.27 -5.74 -23.13
C ASN A 190 -3.36 -4.39 -22.40
N PHE A 191 -4.18 -3.47 -22.92
CA PHE A 191 -4.41 -2.16 -22.31
C PHE A 191 -4.99 -2.29 -20.91
N TYR A 192 -6.17 -2.92 -20.74
CA TYR A 192 -6.85 -2.97 -19.43
C TYR A 192 -6.05 -3.72 -18.38
N TYR A 193 -5.42 -4.84 -18.74
CA TYR A 193 -4.58 -5.59 -17.81
C TYR A 193 -3.37 -4.76 -17.34
N ARG A 194 -2.65 -4.13 -18.26
CA ARG A 194 -1.46 -3.33 -17.93
C ARG A 194 -1.83 -2.04 -17.22
N ALA A 195 -2.92 -1.37 -17.61
CA ALA A 195 -3.40 -0.17 -16.95
C ALA A 195 -3.74 -0.46 -15.49
N PHE A 196 -4.56 -1.49 -15.24
CA PHE A 196 -4.90 -1.89 -13.88
C PHE A 196 -3.66 -2.23 -13.03
N THR A 197 -2.78 -3.09 -13.54
CA THR A 197 -1.58 -3.50 -12.81
C THR A 197 -0.69 -2.31 -12.50
N SER A 198 -0.48 -1.42 -13.47
CA SER A 198 0.33 -0.20 -13.28
C SER A 198 -0.27 0.76 -12.28
N MET A 199 -1.57 1.03 -12.37
CA MET A 199 -2.26 1.91 -11.42
C MET A 199 -2.21 1.36 -10.00
N LYS A 200 -2.47 0.06 -9.81
CA LYS A 200 -2.42 -0.60 -8.51
C LYS A 200 -1.04 -0.50 -7.88
N GLU A 201 0.02 -0.84 -8.63
CA GLU A 201 1.38 -0.81 -8.11
C GLU A 201 1.82 0.62 -7.77
N VAL A 202 1.56 1.58 -8.66
CA VAL A 202 1.96 2.98 -8.44
C VAL A 202 1.18 3.61 -7.29
N SER A 203 -0.12 3.36 -7.16
CA SER A 203 -0.91 3.91 -6.04
C SER A 203 -0.50 3.32 -4.69
N HIS A 204 -0.13 2.03 -4.64
CA HIS A 204 0.44 1.42 -3.44
C HIS A 204 1.75 2.08 -3.04
N SER A 205 2.68 2.20 -4.00
CA SER A 205 3.99 2.82 -3.76
C SER A 205 3.86 4.31 -3.41
N LEU A 206 2.89 5.03 -3.99
CA LEU A 206 2.61 6.43 -3.67
C LEU A 206 2.23 6.61 -2.20
N ARG A 207 1.32 5.79 -1.69
CA ARG A 207 0.92 5.82 -0.28
C ARG A 207 2.12 5.62 0.64
N ASP A 208 2.99 4.69 0.30
CA ASP A 208 4.16 4.37 1.10
C ASP A 208 5.20 5.51 1.04
N GLN A 209 5.44 6.11 -0.14
CA GLN A 209 6.34 7.26 -0.30
C GLN A 209 5.86 8.49 0.49
N ILE A 210 4.56 8.81 0.44
CA ILE A 210 3.99 9.91 1.24
C ILE A 210 4.12 9.58 2.73
N GLY A 211 3.95 8.32 3.14
CA GLY A 211 4.13 7.88 4.51
C GLY A 211 5.57 8.05 5.02
N VAL A 212 6.57 7.74 4.19
CA VAL A 212 7.99 7.97 4.51
C VAL A 212 8.29 9.46 4.64
N ALA A 213 7.76 10.29 3.72
CA ALA A 213 7.88 11.74 3.77
C ALA A 213 7.28 12.33 5.06
N GLN A 214 6.08 11.90 5.40
CA GLN A 214 5.37 12.33 6.61
C GLN A 214 6.17 11.98 7.88
N ASN A 215 6.68 10.74 7.96
CA ASN A 215 7.52 10.33 9.08
C ASN A 215 8.83 11.14 9.17
N TYR A 216 9.41 11.51 8.04
CA TYR A 216 10.63 12.32 7.99
C TYR A 216 10.38 13.73 8.57
N VAL A 217 9.30 14.38 8.17
CA VAL A 217 8.91 15.71 8.66
C VAL A 217 8.51 15.65 10.12
N ALA A 218 7.66 14.68 10.52
CA ALA A 218 7.21 14.52 11.91
C ALA A 218 8.34 14.30 12.91
N ASN A 219 9.45 13.66 12.48
CA ASN A 219 10.64 13.46 13.30
C ASN A 219 11.64 14.63 13.22
N SER A 220 11.26 15.77 12.64
CA SER A 220 12.06 17.00 12.56
C SER A 220 13.47 16.77 11.94
N HIS A 221 13.54 15.90 10.93
CA HIS A 221 14.79 15.70 10.20
C HIS A 221 15.13 16.93 9.35
N SER A 222 16.43 17.12 9.06
CA SER A 222 16.92 18.29 8.32
C SER A 222 16.30 18.38 6.91
N PRO A 223 15.72 19.55 6.52
CA PRO A 223 15.04 19.70 5.23
C PRO A 223 16.01 19.57 4.04
N PHE A 224 15.46 19.37 2.86
CA PHE A 224 16.24 19.46 1.62
C PHE A 224 16.65 20.91 1.37
N THR A 225 17.90 21.12 1.03
CA THR A 225 18.50 22.44 0.76
C THR A 225 19.23 22.44 -0.58
N GLY A 226 19.51 23.62 -1.12
CA GLY A 226 20.28 23.78 -2.36
C GLY A 226 19.68 23.02 -3.53
N ARG A 227 20.54 22.36 -4.31
CA ARG A 227 20.14 21.63 -5.53
C ARG A 227 19.09 20.53 -5.28
N MET A 228 19.16 19.84 -4.14
CA MET A 228 18.15 18.81 -3.84
C MET A 228 16.74 19.41 -3.76
N ARG A 229 16.58 20.56 -3.10
CA ARG A 229 15.30 21.28 -2.99
C ARG A 229 14.82 21.76 -4.37
N ASP A 230 15.72 22.34 -5.16
CA ASP A 230 15.40 22.88 -6.48
C ASP A 230 14.98 21.78 -7.46
N ASN A 231 15.68 20.64 -7.45
CA ASN A 231 15.33 19.47 -8.25
C ASN A 231 13.93 18.94 -7.92
N ILE A 232 13.60 18.75 -6.65
CA ILE A 232 12.29 18.28 -6.21
C ILE A 232 11.19 19.28 -6.56
N LYS A 233 11.46 20.58 -6.39
CA LYS A 233 10.51 21.66 -6.80
C LYS A 233 10.25 21.67 -8.30
N THR A 234 11.32 21.49 -9.09
CA THR A 234 11.21 21.43 -10.56
C THR A 234 10.45 20.18 -10.98
N LEU A 235 10.75 19.03 -10.35
CA LEU A 235 10.05 17.76 -10.60
C LEU A 235 8.55 17.88 -10.32
N SER A 236 8.15 18.43 -9.17
CA SER A 236 6.73 18.65 -8.82
C SER A 236 6.00 19.46 -9.90
N LYS A 237 6.60 20.55 -10.37
CA LYS A 237 6.01 21.38 -11.45
C LYS A 237 5.90 20.61 -12.78
N ARG A 238 6.90 19.80 -13.11
CA ARG A 238 6.88 18.97 -14.33
C ARG A 238 5.76 17.93 -14.30
N LEU A 239 5.54 17.28 -13.16
CA LEU A 239 4.46 16.31 -12.98
C LEU A 239 3.10 16.95 -13.23
N ILE A 240 2.86 18.16 -12.70
CA ILE A 240 1.62 18.92 -12.95
C ILE A 240 1.45 19.26 -14.43
N MET A 241 2.53 19.71 -15.08
CA MET A 241 2.48 20.05 -16.51
C MET A 241 2.18 18.81 -17.38
N ILE A 242 2.74 17.64 -17.04
CA ILE A 242 2.48 16.38 -17.75
C ILE A 242 1.03 15.93 -17.54
N ARG A 243 0.48 16.09 -16.32
CA ARG A 243 -0.92 15.81 -16.00
C ARG A 243 -1.86 16.66 -16.86
N ASP A 244 -1.60 17.98 -16.94
CA ASP A 244 -2.47 18.93 -17.63
C ASP A 244 -2.40 18.81 -19.15
N ASN A 245 -1.23 18.46 -19.67
CA ASN A 245 -1.00 18.27 -21.10
C ASN A 245 0.02 17.16 -21.35
N PHE A 246 -0.49 15.95 -21.58
CA PHE A 246 0.35 14.81 -21.89
C PHE A 246 0.97 14.95 -23.28
N VAL A 247 2.29 15.09 -23.30
CA VAL A 247 3.12 14.98 -24.51
C VAL A 247 4.29 14.06 -24.17
N PRO A 248 4.56 13.00 -24.95
CA PRO A 248 5.67 12.07 -24.68
C PRO A 248 7.02 12.78 -24.46
N ALA A 249 7.29 13.84 -25.20
CA ALA A 249 8.51 14.65 -25.04
C ALA A 249 8.63 15.30 -23.65
N ASN A 250 7.52 15.70 -23.02
CA ASN A 250 7.53 16.26 -21.67
C ASN A 250 7.93 15.20 -20.64
N CYS A 251 7.45 13.94 -20.81
CA CYS A 251 7.86 12.82 -19.96
C CYS A 251 9.34 12.52 -20.13
N THR A 252 9.86 12.49 -21.38
CA THR A 252 11.29 12.27 -21.66
C THR A 252 12.15 13.35 -20.99
N GLN A 253 11.79 14.62 -21.11
CA GLN A 253 12.50 15.71 -20.44
C GLN A 253 12.48 15.62 -18.91
N ALA A 254 11.37 15.13 -18.34
CA ALA A 254 11.28 14.89 -16.90
C ALA A 254 12.17 13.72 -16.45
N LEU A 255 12.27 12.67 -17.27
CA LEU A 255 13.19 11.54 -17.03
C LEU A 255 14.67 11.98 -17.13
N GLU A 256 15.02 12.81 -18.10
CA GLU A 256 16.37 13.39 -18.22
C GLU A 256 16.73 14.23 -17.00
N LEU A 257 15.81 15.05 -16.49
CA LEU A 257 16.00 15.82 -15.25
C LEU A 257 16.24 14.89 -14.05
N ILE A 258 15.53 13.77 -13.94
CA ILE A 258 15.75 12.78 -12.88
C ILE A 258 17.14 12.16 -13.00
N ASP A 259 17.58 11.81 -14.21
CA ASP A 259 18.91 11.24 -14.46
C ASP A 259 20.03 12.22 -14.12
N GLU A 260 19.85 13.49 -14.46
CA GLU A 260 20.79 14.56 -14.11
C GLU A 260 20.85 14.78 -12.60
N ALA A 261 19.68 14.86 -11.95
CA ALA A 261 19.58 15.01 -10.50
C ALA A 261 20.24 13.85 -9.73
N GLN A 262 20.12 12.61 -10.24
CA GLN A 262 20.79 11.45 -9.66
C GLN A 262 22.31 11.51 -9.83
N ARG A 263 22.81 11.87 -11.02
CA ARG A 263 24.24 12.01 -11.27
C ARG A 263 24.85 13.10 -10.39
N ASP A 264 24.23 14.27 -10.34
CA ASP A 264 24.65 15.38 -9.48
C ASP A 264 24.73 14.98 -8.01
N PHE A 265 23.71 14.27 -7.55
CA PHE A 265 23.64 13.82 -6.17
C PHE A 265 24.76 12.83 -5.83
N MET A 266 25.06 11.88 -6.72
CA MET A 266 26.16 10.93 -6.52
C MET A 266 27.51 11.61 -6.42
N THR A 267 27.69 12.73 -7.12
CA THR A 267 28.90 13.55 -7.01
C THR A 267 28.96 14.26 -5.65
N GLN A 268 27.82 14.81 -5.18
CA GLN A 268 27.77 15.53 -3.90
C GLN A 268 27.98 14.63 -2.67
N ILE A 269 27.49 13.38 -2.70
CA ILE A 269 27.74 12.43 -1.58
C ILE A 269 29.23 12.23 -1.32
N GLY A 270 30.08 12.34 -2.34
CA GLY A 270 31.52 12.23 -2.18
C GLY A 270 32.19 13.46 -1.52
N GLU A 271 31.53 14.62 -1.59
CA GLU A 271 32.09 15.92 -1.16
C GLU A 271 31.45 16.42 0.16
N GLU A 272 30.19 16.13 0.42
CA GLU A 272 29.47 16.63 1.59
C GLU A 272 29.00 15.48 2.52
N LYS A 273 29.02 15.73 3.84
CA LYS A 273 28.41 14.80 4.83
C LYS A 273 26.90 14.89 4.83
N ILE A 274 26.24 14.25 3.86
CA ILE A 274 24.79 14.12 3.81
C ILE A 274 24.38 12.92 4.66
N SER A 275 23.33 13.07 5.50
CA SER A 275 22.85 11.95 6.32
C SER A 275 22.26 10.85 5.45
N LEU A 276 22.43 9.58 5.85
CA LEU A 276 21.93 8.42 5.12
C LEU A 276 20.42 8.53 4.85
N ARG A 277 19.62 8.86 5.85
CA ARG A 277 18.17 9.04 5.71
C ARG A 277 17.76 10.10 4.69
N LYS A 278 18.50 11.21 4.65
CA LYS A 278 18.27 12.28 3.68
C LYS A 278 18.58 11.79 2.27
N SER A 279 19.65 11.03 2.12
CA SER A 279 20.06 10.40 0.85
C SER A 279 19.02 9.39 0.36
N GLU A 280 18.58 8.49 1.22
CA GLU A 280 17.58 7.49 0.91
C GLU A 280 16.26 8.12 0.48
N LEU A 281 15.77 9.13 1.21
CA LEU A 281 14.52 9.81 0.87
C LEU A 281 14.62 10.55 -0.47
N TYR A 282 15.73 11.26 -0.72
CA TYR A 282 15.92 11.98 -1.97
C TYR A 282 15.98 11.03 -3.18
N LEU A 283 16.78 9.97 -3.09
CA LEU A 283 16.84 8.95 -4.13
C LEU A 283 15.52 8.22 -4.31
N GLY A 284 14.82 7.94 -3.21
CA GLY A 284 13.49 7.35 -3.24
C GLY A 284 12.49 8.19 -4.04
N TYR A 285 12.49 9.52 -3.86
CA TYR A 285 11.65 10.41 -4.66
C TYR A 285 12.00 10.37 -6.15
N LEU A 286 13.27 10.41 -6.50
CA LEU A 286 13.69 10.39 -7.90
C LEU A 286 13.34 9.05 -8.57
N LEU A 287 13.57 7.93 -7.89
CA LEU A 287 13.27 6.59 -8.40
C LEU A 287 11.76 6.38 -8.56
N PHE A 288 10.98 6.80 -7.58
CA PHE A 288 9.53 6.70 -7.66
C PHE A 288 8.96 7.59 -8.78
N ALA A 289 9.46 8.81 -8.94
CA ALA A 289 9.09 9.69 -10.05
C ALA A 289 9.35 9.03 -11.40
N ARG A 290 10.51 8.37 -11.56
CA ARG A 290 10.84 7.61 -12.78
C ARG A 290 9.84 6.49 -13.03
N GLU A 291 9.50 5.73 -12.00
CA GLU A 291 8.52 4.65 -12.10
C GLU A 291 7.16 5.17 -12.54
N VAL A 292 6.64 6.20 -11.86
CA VAL A 292 5.35 6.84 -12.19
C VAL A 292 5.33 7.32 -13.63
N LEU A 293 6.35 8.06 -14.08
CA LEU A 293 6.43 8.61 -15.43
C LEU A 293 6.49 7.53 -16.50
N ASN A 294 7.28 6.47 -16.29
CA ASN A 294 7.38 5.36 -17.23
C ASN A 294 6.04 4.62 -17.36
N ARG A 295 5.36 4.36 -16.25
CA ARG A 295 4.06 3.69 -16.28
C ARG A 295 2.97 4.58 -16.85
N TYR A 296 2.97 5.85 -16.51
CA TYR A 296 2.05 6.83 -17.09
C TYR A 296 2.20 6.90 -18.62
N MET A 297 3.42 7.06 -19.10
CA MET A 297 3.73 7.10 -20.54
C MET A 297 3.32 5.80 -21.23
N MET A 298 3.65 4.63 -20.63
CA MET A 298 3.27 3.33 -21.19
C MET A 298 1.76 3.19 -21.34
N VAL A 299 0.99 3.54 -20.30
CA VAL A 299 -0.48 3.41 -20.35
C VAL A 299 -1.09 4.36 -21.36
N LYS A 300 -0.59 5.60 -21.45
CA LYS A 300 -1.04 6.59 -22.46
C LYS A 300 -0.74 6.15 -23.89
N LEU A 301 0.40 5.54 -24.14
CA LEU A 301 0.74 5.00 -25.47
C LEU A 301 -0.16 3.83 -25.83
N LEU A 302 -0.39 2.90 -24.90
CA LEU A 302 -1.32 1.77 -25.12
C LEU A 302 -2.76 2.25 -25.36
N GLN A 303 -3.18 3.33 -24.68
CA GLN A 303 -4.48 3.96 -24.94
C GLN A 303 -4.57 4.50 -26.38
N SER A 304 -3.54 5.22 -26.82
CA SER A 304 -3.51 5.75 -28.20
C SER A 304 -3.50 4.65 -29.27
N GLU A 305 -2.87 3.51 -29.01
CA GLU A 305 -2.93 2.33 -29.89
C GLU A 305 -4.34 1.71 -29.93
N LEU A 306 -5.03 1.67 -28.78
CA LEU A 306 -6.40 1.16 -28.69
C LEU A 306 -7.40 2.06 -29.43
N GLU A 307 -7.21 3.38 -29.41
CA GLU A 307 -8.06 4.35 -30.11
C GLU A 307 -7.81 4.40 -31.63
N ALA A 308 -6.62 3.99 -32.07
CA ALA A 308 -6.24 3.99 -33.48
C ALA A 308 -6.63 2.70 -34.24
N GLY A 309 -6.95 1.62 -33.55
CA GLY A 309 -7.30 0.29 -34.11
C GLY A 309 -8.77 -0.03 -33.99
#